data_04733490c36d48dfc3fef7648f5c9c36
#
_entry.id   04733490c36d48dfc3fef7648f5c9c36
#
_cell.length_a   1.000
_cell.length_b   1.000
_cell.length_c   1.000
_cell.angle_alpha   90.00
_cell.angle_beta   90.00
_cell.angle_gamma   90.00
#
_symmetry.space_group_name_H-M   'P 1'
#
loop_
_entity.id
_entity.type
_entity.pdbx_description
1 polymer ?
#
loop_
_entity_poly.entity_id
_entity_poly.type
_entity_poly.pdbx_seq_one_letter_code
_entity_poly.pdbx_strand_id
1 'polypeptide(L)'
;SAKDAKVGFDELNAVVTSVQQTTGRGGAIIGNAMKTIFTRLQRQSTLEALESYNVAVRDVEGNTLPAMRILDNFAQKYKGLADASQGYLREQVAGVFQANILSALLRDLGKNQTIYSQALKISTNATNEADQATAMLNTSLSALVTQTGIEFKRLQENIGKTTFEPIARSIMEPLKSAMEGLNELIDGEGTGSEVANGILKGIK
;
A
#
# COMPACT_ATOMS: atom_id res chain seq x y z
N SER A 1 2.35 -3.57 -14.53
CA SER A 1 2.57 -3.48 -13.07
C SER A 1 1.22 -3.54 -12.33
N ALA A 2 1.23 -3.61 -10.99
CA ALA A 2 0.00 -3.53 -10.18
C ALA A 2 -0.74 -2.21 -10.43
N LYS A 3 -0.01 -1.10 -10.53
CA LYS A 3 -0.56 0.22 -10.84
C LYS A 3 -1.31 0.24 -12.19
N ASP A 4 -0.75 -0.33 -13.24
CA ASP A 4 -1.40 -0.40 -14.56
C ASP A 4 -2.66 -1.28 -14.53
N ALA A 5 -2.65 -2.30 -13.66
CA ALA A 5 -3.79 -3.18 -13.41
C ALA A 5 -4.83 -2.57 -12.46
N LYS A 6 -4.65 -1.33 -12.02
CA LYS A 6 -5.48 -0.62 -11.03
C LYS A 6 -5.62 -1.42 -9.73
N VAL A 7 -4.51 -1.97 -9.22
CA VAL A 7 -4.45 -2.73 -7.96
C VAL A 7 -3.69 -1.90 -6.93
N GLY A 8 -4.33 -1.59 -5.83
CA GLY A 8 -3.77 -0.85 -4.70
C GLY A 8 -2.82 -1.70 -3.85
N PHE A 9 -2.07 -1.05 -2.96
CA PHE A 9 -1.13 -1.71 -2.06
C PHE A 9 -1.84 -2.70 -1.13
N ASP A 10 -2.95 -2.29 -0.53
CA ASP A 10 -3.73 -3.12 0.39
C ASP A 10 -4.31 -4.36 -0.30
N GLU A 11 -4.80 -4.22 -1.54
CA GLU A 11 -5.28 -5.33 -2.34
C GLU A 11 -4.15 -6.31 -2.68
N LEU A 12 -2.97 -5.79 -3.06
CA LEU A 12 -1.81 -6.62 -3.35
C LEU A 12 -1.36 -7.40 -2.10
N ASN A 13 -1.30 -6.74 -0.95
CA ASN A 13 -0.96 -7.36 0.32
C ASN A 13 -1.96 -8.45 0.71
N ALA A 14 -3.26 -8.18 0.55
CA ALA A 14 -4.33 -9.14 0.80
C ALA A 14 -4.25 -10.38 -0.11
N VAL A 15 -3.93 -10.18 -1.41
CA VAL A 15 -3.71 -11.28 -2.36
C VAL A 15 -2.52 -12.13 -1.95
N VAL A 16 -1.38 -11.50 -1.61
CA VAL A 16 -0.18 -12.24 -1.17
C VAL A 16 -0.50 -13.06 0.07
N THR A 17 -1.18 -12.49 1.05
CA THR A 17 -1.60 -13.17 2.28
C THR A 17 -2.51 -14.36 2.00
N SER A 18 -3.54 -14.18 1.17
CA SER A 18 -4.48 -15.23 0.80
C SER A 18 -3.78 -16.42 0.11
N VAL A 19 -2.95 -16.12 -0.88
CA VAL A 19 -2.22 -17.17 -1.63
C VAL A 19 -1.16 -17.84 -0.77
N GLN A 20 -0.47 -17.08 0.10
CA GLN A 20 0.54 -17.65 1.02
C GLN A 20 -0.08 -18.63 1.99
N GLN A 21 -1.19 -18.28 2.63
CA GLN A 21 -1.91 -19.17 3.54
C GLN A 21 -2.41 -20.45 2.84
N THR A 22 -2.79 -20.35 1.58
CA THR A 22 -3.32 -21.47 0.81
C THR A 22 -2.23 -22.38 0.25
N THR A 23 -1.06 -21.83 -0.12
CA THR A 23 -0.01 -22.55 -0.86
C THR A 23 1.27 -22.80 -0.08
N GLY A 24 1.49 -22.09 1.02
CA GLY A 24 2.75 -22.09 1.78
C GLY A 24 3.93 -21.42 1.04
N ARG A 25 3.70 -20.78 -0.11
CA ARG A 25 4.78 -20.16 -0.90
C ARG A 25 5.17 -18.79 -0.35
N GLY A 26 6.45 -18.44 -0.49
CA GLY A 26 6.96 -17.14 -0.05
C GLY A 26 6.45 -15.96 -0.88
N GLY A 27 6.32 -14.79 -0.24
CA GLY A 27 5.76 -13.57 -0.84
C GLY A 27 6.42 -13.14 -2.14
N ALA A 28 7.74 -13.30 -2.28
CA ALA A 28 8.48 -12.98 -3.52
C ALA A 28 8.02 -13.82 -4.72
N ILE A 29 7.77 -15.12 -4.50
CA ILE A 29 7.27 -16.03 -5.55
C ILE A 29 5.85 -15.63 -5.94
N ILE A 30 5.00 -15.34 -4.94
CA ILE A 30 3.62 -14.92 -5.17
C ILE A 30 3.58 -13.57 -5.88
N GLY A 31 4.39 -12.60 -5.46
CA GLY A 31 4.48 -11.29 -6.08
C GLY A 31 4.88 -11.36 -7.56
N ASN A 32 5.86 -12.18 -7.91
CA ASN A 32 6.23 -12.42 -9.31
C ASN A 32 5.11 -13.08 -10.12
N ALA A 33 4.40 -14.02 -9.52
CA ALA A 33 3.25 -14.65 -10.17
C ALA A 33 2.13 -13.65 -10.42
N MET A 34 1.80 -12.83 -9.42
CA MET A 34 0.77 -11.80 -9.55
C MET A 34 1.13 -10.74 -10.57
N LYS A 35 2.40 -10.33 -10.66
CA LYS A 35 2.89 -9.46 -11.73
C LYS A 35 2.57 -10.04 -13.12
N THR A 36 2.84 -11.32 -13.32
CA THR A 36 2.54 -12.01 -14.58
C THR A 36 1.03 -12.05 -14.85
N ILE A 37 0.22 -12.43 -13.86
CA ILE A 37 -1.24 -12.50 -13.96
C ILE A 37 -1.82 -11.12 -14.31
N PHE A 38 -1.43 -10.07 -13.59
CA PHE A 38 -1.92 -8.71 -13.87
C PHE A 38 -1.52 -8.20 -15.26
N THR A 39 -0.29 -8.51 -15.71
CA THR A 39 0.15 -8.15 -17.07
C THR A 39 -0.65 -8.89 -18.14
N ARG A 40 -1.00 -10.16 -17.91
CA ARG A 40 -1.80 -10.93 -18.87
C ARG A 40 -3.26 -10.49 -18.92
N LEU A 41 -3.84 -10.11 -17.76
CA LEU A 41 -5.19 -9.54 -17.68
C LEU A 41 -5.37 -8.21 -18.42
N GLN A 42 -4.30 -7.54 -18.82
CA GLN A 42 -4.35 -6.34 -19.65
C GLN A 42 -4.30 -6.63 -21.16
N ARG A 43 -4.10 -7.90 -21.54
CA ARG A 43 -4.05 -8.28 -22.94
C ARG A 43 -5.46 -8.44 -23.50
N GLN A 44 -5.71 -7.88 -24.66
CA GLN A 44 -7.01 -7.96 -25.32
C GLN A 44 -7.45 -9.43 -25.52
N SER A 45 -6.55 -10.31 -25.95
CA SER A 45 -6.85 -11.73 -26.13
C SER A 45 -7.27 -12.46 -24.85
N THR A 46 -6.72 -12.07 -23.70
CA THR A 46 -7.10 -12.63 -22.40
C THR A 46 -8.47 -12.14 -21.96
N LEU A 47 -8.76 -10.85 -22.19
CA LEU A 47 -10.07 -10.25 -21.89
C LEU A 47 -11.17 -10.90 -22.76
N GLU A 48 -10.94 -11.03 -24.06
CA GLU A 48 -11.86 -11.70 -24.99
C GLU A 48 -12.10 -13.17 -24.62
N ALA A 49 -11.04 -13.87 -24.21
CA ALA A 49 -11.19 -15.24 -23.73
C ALA A 49 -12.09 -15.33 -22.47
N LEU A 50 -11.95 -14.40 -21.52
CA LEU A 50 -12.80 -14.35 -20.33
C LEU A 50 -14.25 -13.97 -20.69
N GLU A 51 -14.43 -12.97 -21.57
CA GLU A 51 -15.76 -12.55 -22.05
C GLU A 51 -16.53 -13.70 -22.75
N SER A 52 -15.83 -14.54 -23.52
CA SER A 52 -16.44 -15.70 -24.21
C SER A 52 -17.03 -16.73 -23.24
N TYR A 53 -16.62 -16.70 -21.97
CA TYR A 53 -17.19 -17.52 -20.89
C TYR A 53 -18.07 -16.72 -19.93
N ASN A 54 -18.58 -15.57 -20.37
CA ASN A 54 -19.46 -14.68 -19.59
C ASN A 54 -18.82 -14.17 -18.27
N VAL A 55 -17.51 -13.97 -18.26
CA VAL A 55 -16.81 -13.25 -17.17
C VAL A 55 -16.83 -11.77 -17.53
N ALA A 56 -17.42 -10.93 -16.68
CA ALA A 56 -17.45 -9.49 -16.89
C ALA A 56 -16.03 -8.90 -16.66
N VAL A 57 -15.46 -8.31 -17.71
CA VAL A 57 -14.13 -7.69 -17.69
C VAL A 57 -14.17 -6.18 -17.96
N ARG A 58 -15.35 -5.66 -18.38
CA ARG A 58 -15.58 -4.24 -18.67
C ARG A 58 -16.74 -3.69 -17.86
N ASP A 59 -16.70 -2.40 -17.64
CA ASP A 59 -17.82 -1.65 -17.09
C ASP A 59 -18.88 -1.30 -18.16
N VAL A 60 -19.93 -0.63 -17.76
CA VAL A 60 -21.03 -0.20 -18.64
C VAL A 60 -20.60 0.82 -19.71
N GLU A 61 -19.47 1.49 -19.49
CA GLU A 61 -18.87 2.47 -20.39
C GLU A 61 -17.85 1.83 -21.36
N GLY A 62 -17.60 0.52 -21.22
CA GLY A 62 -16.64 -0.23 -22.04
C GLY A 62 -15.19 -0.19 -21.54
N ASN A 63 -14.91 0.44 -20.41
CA ASN A 63 -13.58 0.49 -19.84
C ASN A 63 -13.23 -0.84 -19.16
N THR A 64 -11.97 -1.23 -19.22
CA THR A 64 -11.49 -2.41 -18.50
C THR A 64 -11.57 -2.22 -16.98
N LEU A 65 -12.22 -3.17 -16.31
CA LEU A 65 -12.34 -3.22 -14.87
C LEU A 65 -10.95 -3.37 -14.19
N PRO A 66 -10.81 -2.97 -12.90
CA PRO A 66 -9.63 -3.30 -12.11
C PRO A 66 -9.37 -4.81 -12.08
N ALA A 67 -8.10 -5.22 -12.10
CA ALA A 67 -7.73 -6.63 -12.22
C ALA A 67 -8.31 -7.51 -11.10
N MET A 68 -8.38 -7.00 -9.87
CA MET A 68 -8.98 -7.72 -8.75
C MET A 68 -10.49 -7.96 -8.95
N ARG A 69 -11.19 -7.00 -9.55
CA ARG A 69 -12.61 -7.17 -9.89
C ARG A 69 -12.80 -8.22 -11.00
N ILE A 70 -11.93 -8.23 -11.99
CA ILE A 70 -11.94 -9.28 -13.04
C ILE A 70 -11.69 -10.64 -12.44
N LEU A 71 -10.72 -10.78 -11.52
CA LEU A 71 -10.41 -12.03 -10.84
C LEU A 71 -11.56 -12.52 -9.95
N ASP A 72 -12.25 -11.60 -9.27
CA ASP A 72 -13.44 -11.92 -8.49
C ASP A 72 -14.58 -12.44 -9.38
N ASN A 73 -14.90 -11.72 -10.47
CA ASN A 73 -15.89 -12.13 -11.45
C ASN A 73 -15.54 -13.50 -12.06
N PHE A 74 -14.26 -13.73 -12.35
CA PHE A 74 -13.76 -15.00 -12.85
C PHE A 74 -13.94 -16.12 -11.82
N ALA A 75 -13.60 -15.88 -10.55
CA ALA A 75 -13.75 -16.85 -9.47
C ALA A 75 -15.22 -17.32 -9.31
N GLN A 76 -16.18 -16.39 -9.43
CA GLN A 76 -17.62 -16.71 -9.37
C GLN A 76 -18.07 -17.63 -10.50
N LYS A 77 -17.52 -17.46 -11.70
CA LYS A 77 -17.85 -18.31 -12.85
C LYS A 77 -17.06 -19.62 -12.89
N TYR A 78 -15.84 -19.60 -12.36
CA TYR A 78 -14.85 -20.66 -12.51
C TYR A 78 -15.35 -22.05 -12.09
N LYS A 79 -16.05 -22.14 -10.97
CA LYS A 79 -16.56 -23.41 -10.43
C LYS A 79 -17.61 -24.08 -11.31
N GLY A 80 -18.35 -23.31 -12.11
CA GLY A 80 -19.38 -23.81 -13.01
C GLY A 80 -18.86 -24.18 -14.40
N LEU A 81 -17.58 -23.99 -14.69
CA LEU A 81 -17.00 -24.32 -15.98
C LEU A 81 -16.53 -25.76 -16.02
N ALA A 82 -16.60 -26.38 -17.22
CA ALA A 82 -16.01 -27.68 -17.47
C ALA A 82 -14.47 -27.62 -17.28
N ASP A 83 -13.86 -28.73 -16.88
CA ASP A 83 -12.42 -28.84 -16.56
C ASP A 83 -11.52 -28.34 -17.69
N ALA A 84 -11.84 -28.66 -18.94
CA ALA A 84 -11.10 -28.20 -20.12
C ALA A 84 -11.13 -26.67 -20.23
N SER A 85 -12.29 -26.04 -20.00
CA SER A 85 -12.47 -24.60 -20.02
C SER A 85 -11.74 -23.92 -18.86
N GLN A 86 -11.79 -24.54 -17.67
CA GLN A 86 -11.01 -24.09 -16.51
C GLN A 86 -9.51 -24.11 -16.82
N GLY A 87 -9.01 -25.21 -17.43
CA GLY A 87 -7.61 -25.34 -17.84
C GLY A 87 -7.20 -24.25 -18.82
N TYR A 88 -7.98 -24.08 -19.88
CA TYR A 88 -7.75 -23.06 -20.91
C TYR A 88 -7.68 -21.63 -20.32
N LEU A 89 -8.68 -21.24 -19.55
CA LEU A 89 -8.73 -19.89 -18.98
C LEU A 89 -7.62 -19.65 -17.94
N ARG A 90 -7.25 -20.65 -17.15
CA ARG A 90 -6.09 -20.53 -16.26
C ARG A 90 -4.80 -20.26 -17.02
N GLU A 91 -4.61 -20.93 -18.14
CA GLU A 91 -3.43 -20.71 -18.98
C GLU A 91 -3.46 -19.32 -19.64
N GLN A 92 -4.62 -18.88 -20.12
CA GLN A 92 -4.77 -17.52 -20.67
C GLN A 92 -4.43 -16.45 -19.63
N VAL A 93 -4.93 -16.57 -18.41
CA VAL A 93 -4.77 -15.56 -17.34
C VAL A 93 -3.42 -15.65 -16.63
N ALA A 94 -2.93 -16.84 -16.33
CA ALA A 94 -1.71 -17.02 -15.53
C ALA A 94 -0.50 -17.52 -16.33
N GLY A 95 -0.74 -18.16 -17.48
CA GLY A 95 0.25 -19.01 -18.13
C GLY A 95 0.48 -20.30 -17.37
N VAL A 96 1.22 -21.22 -17.98
CA VAL A 96 1.45 -22.58 -17.45
C VAL A 96 2.10 -22.53 -16.05
N PHE A 97 3.12 -21.69 -15.87
CA PHE A 97 3.93 -21.65 -14.64
C PHE A 97 3.21 -21.08 -13.43
N GLN A 98 2.23 -20.17 -13.63
CA GLN A 98 1.54 -19.48 -12.54
C GLN A 98 0.11 -20.03 -12.29
N ALA A 99 -0.29 -21.05 -13.03
CA ALA A 99 -1.63 -21.65 -12.96
C ALA A 99 -2.01 -22.10 -11.54
N ASN A 100 -1.07 -22.64 -10.78
CA ASN A 100 -1.30 -23.08 -9.40
C ASN A 100 -1.61 -21.93 -8.45
N ILE A 101 -0.91 -20.80 -8.61
CA ILE A 101 -1.12 -19.59 -7.80
C ILE A 101 -2.47 -18.97 -8.13
N LEU A 102 -2.80 -18.86 -9.41
CA LEU A 102 -4.12 -18.41 -9.84
C LEU A 102 -5.23 -19.33 -9.30
N SER A 103 -5.06 -20.66 -9.39
CA SER A 103 -6.06 -21.61 -8.87
C SER A 103 -6.28 -21.46 -7.36
N ALA A 104 -5.23 -21.20 -6.58
CA ALA A 104 -5.34 -20.95 -5.15
C ALA A 104 -6.14 -19.67 -4.87
N LEU A 105 -5.83 -18.58 -5.58
CA LEU A 105 -6.54 -17.31 -5.47
C LEU A 105 -8.01 -17.45 -5.87
N LEU A 106 -8.32 -18.03 -7.02
CA LEU A 106 -9.70 -18.21 -7.49
C LEU A 106 -10.52 -19.07 -6.52
N ARG A 107 -9.90 -20.07 -5.89
CA ARG A 107 -10.54 -20.92 -4.90
C ARG A 107 -10.86 -20.16 -3.61
N ASP A 108 -10.04 -19.21 -3.23
CA ASP A 108 -10.32 -18.35 -2.09
C ASP A 108 -11.41 -17.33 -2.44
N LEU A 109 -11.26 -16.55 -3.51
CA LEU A 109 -12.23 -15.54 -3.97
C LEU A 109 -13.63 -16.13 -4.20
N GLY A 110 -13.73 -17.41 -4.59
CA GLY A 110 -15.01 -18.09 -4.79
C GLY A 110 -15.73 -18.53 -3.50
N LYS A 111 -15.27 -18.14 -2.30
CA LYS A 111 -15.92 -18.45 -1.01
C LYS A 111 -16.76 -17.25 -0.52
N ASN A 112 -17.72 -17.53 0.37
CA ASN A 112 -18.52 -16.47 1.01
C ASN A 112 -17.70 -15.62 1.99
N GLN A 113 -16.75 -16.25 2.70
CA GLN A 113 -15.76 -15.56 3.55
C GLN A 113 -14.37 -15.92 3.04
N THR A 114 -13.70 -14.92 2.45
CA THR A 114 -12.39 -15.12 1.82
C THR A 114 -11.27 -14.67 2.76
N ILE A 115 -10.13 -15.36 2.69
CA ILE A 115 -8.91 -14.91 3.36
C ILE A 115 -8.51 -13.54 2.79
N TYR A 116 -8.68 -13.36 1.48
CA TYR A 116 -8.46 -12.08 0.81
C TYR A 116 -9.26 -10.93 1.44
N SER A 117 -10.58 -11.08 1.66
CA SER A 117 -11.42 -10.01 2.22
C SER A 117 -11.04 -9.67 3.67
N GLN A 118 -10.67 -10.69 4.46
CA GLN A 118 -10.19 -10.49 5.83
C GLN A 118 -8.84 -9.76 5.85
N ALA A 119 -7.88 -10.20 5.04
CA ALA A 119 -6.58 -9.58 4.93
C ALA A 119 -6.66 -8.13 4.40
N LEU A 120 -7.54 -7.88 3.42
CA LEU A 120 -7.79 -6.53 2.89
C LEU A 120 -8.31 -5.60 3.99
N LYS A 121 -9.29 -6.05 4.78
CA LYS A 121 -9.83 -5.27 5.90
C LYS A 121 -8.75 -4.95 6.94
N ILE A 122 -7.89 -5.91 7.29
CA ILE A 122 -6.80 -5.69 8.24
C ILE A 122 -5.77 -4.70 7.67
N SER A 123 -5.37 -4.86 6.41
CA SER A 123 -4.41 -3.96 5.75
C SER A 123 -4.93 -2.53 5.67
N THR A 124 -6.16 -2.33 5.23
CA THR A 124 -6.80 -1.01 5.14
C THR A 124 -6.94 -0.34 6.52
N ASN A 125 -7.31 -1.10 7.54
CA ASN A 125 -7.40 -0.56 8.90
C ASN A 125 -6.02 -0.15 9.45
N ALA A 126 -5.00 -0.97 9.24
CA ALA A 126 -3.63 -0.66 9.66
C ALA A 126 -3.08 0.61 8.96
N THR A 127 -3.35 0.77 7.67
CA THR A 127 -2.98 1.97 6.91
C THR A 127 -3.69 3.19 7.47
N ASN A 128 -5.00 3.13 7.72
CA ASN A 128 -5.77 4.22 8.30
C ASN A 128 -5.27 4.60 9.71
N GLU A 129 -4.93 3.63 10.55
CA GLU A 129 -4.36 3.88 11.89
C GLU A 129 -2.99 4.58 11.81
N ALA A 130 -2.13 4.17 10.87
CA ALA A 130 -0.84 4.82 10.63
C ALA A 130 -1.01 6.27 10.15
N ASP A 131 -1.94 6.51 9.22
CA ASP A 131 -2.26 7.86 8.73
C ASP A 131 -2.80 8.76 9.86
N GLN A 132 -3.68 8.23 10.72
CA GLN A 132 -4.20 8.97 11.89
C GLN A 132 -3.09 9.27 12.90
N ALA A 133 -2.22 8.30 13.21
CA ALA A 133 -1.08 8.50 14.10
C ALA A 133 -0.12 9.57 13.56
N THR A 134 0.15 9.55 12.27
CA THR A 134 0.98 10.54 11.59
C THR A 134 0.35 11.94 11.65
N ALA A 135 -0.94 12.06 11.39
CA ALA A 135 -1.67 13.32 11.50
C ALA A 135 -1.66 13.87 12.94
N MET A 136 -1.85 13.02 13.95
CA MET A 136 -1.75 13.41 15.37
C MET A 136 -0.36 13.89 15.75
N LEU A 137 0.70 13.19 15.30
CA LEU A 137 2.09 13.59 15.52
C LEU A 137 2.37 14.96 14.90
N ASN A 138 1.96 15.20 13.67
CA ASN A 138 2.14 16.48 12.99
C ASN A 138 1.44 17.63 13.71
N THR A 139 0.20 17.40 14.16
CA THR A 139 -0.56 18.41 14.91
C THR A 139 0.10 18.71 16.25
N SER A 140 0.58 17.69 16.96
CA SER A 140 1.25 17.85 18.26
C SER A 140 2.59 18.57 18.14
N LEU A 141 3.38 18.25 17.11
CA LEU A 141 4.66 18.91 16.81
C LEU A 141 4.46 20.37 16.41
N SER A 142 3.48 20.64 15.55
CA SER A 142 3.14 22.02 15.15
C SER A 142 2.72 22.87 16.35
N ALA A 143 1.91 22.32 17.27
CA ALA A 143 1.53 22.98 18.50
C ALA A 143 2.73 23.25 19.42
N LEU A 144 3.63 22.26 19.58
CA LEU A 144 4.86 22.42 20.38
C LEU A 144 5.77 23.51 19.82
N VAL A 145 5.97 23.56 18.50
CA VAL A 145 6.79 24.60 17.85
C VAL A 145 6.19 25.96 18.02
N THR A 146 4.87 26.09 17.87
CA THR A 146 4.17 27.36 18.08
C THR A 146 4.30 27.84 19.53
N GLN A 147 4.09 26.93 20.50
CA GLN A 147 4.20 27.23 21.92
C GLN A 147 5.64 27.62 22.30
N THR A 148 6.64 26.88 21.82
CA THR A 148 8.05 27.20 22.03
C THR A 148 8.39 28.56 21.44
N GLY A 149 7.91 28.88 20.24
CA GLY A 149 8.12 30.21 19.62
C GLY A 149 7.54 31.35 20.43
N ILE A 150 6.36 31.18 21.05
CA ILE A 150 5.74 32.16 21.92
C ILE A 150 6.58 32.39 23.20
N GLU A 151 7.01 31.30 23.85
CA GLU A 151 7.85 31.42 25.06
C GLU A 151 9.22 32.04 24.75
N PHE A 152 9.80 31.71 23.60
CA PHE A 152 11.03 32.37 23.12
C PHE A 152 10.86 33.86 22.92
N LYS A 153 9.74 34.31 22.34
CA LYS A 153 9.45 35.72 22.16
C LYS A 153 9.33 36.46 23.51
N ARG A 154 8.68 35.86 24.49
CA ARG A 154 8.59 36.39 25.85
C ARG A 154 9.96 36.48 26.52
N LEU A 155 10.81 35.46 26.35
CA LEU A 155 12.16 35.43 26.88
C LEU A 155 13.02 36.54 26.24
N GLN A 156 12.91 36.76 24.93
CA GLN A 156 13.59 37.83 24.19
C GLN A 156 13.18 39.21 24.68
N GLU A 157 11.89 39.42 24.99
CA GLU A 157 11.37 40.67 25.52
C GLU A 157 11.91 40.97 26.94
N ASN A 158 12.12 39.94 27.75
CA ASN A 158 12.57 40.04 29.14
C ASN A 158 14.10 40.20 29.32
N ILE A 159 14.92 39.60 28.44
CA ILE A 159 16.39 39.52 28.58
C ILE A 159 17.12 40.48 27.65
N GLY A 160 16.45 40.99 26.62
CA GLY A 160 17.05 41.84 25.59
C GLY A 160 17.73 41.06 24.46
N LYS A 161 17.73 41.63 23.25
CA LYS A 161 18.11 40.95 22.01
C LYS A 161 19.56 40.45 21.99
N THR A 162 20.48 41.18 22.59
CA THR A 162 21.93 40.89 22.51
C THR A 162 22.36 39.65 23.31
N THR A 163 21.68 39.36 24.40
CA THR A 163 21.98 38.16 25.24
C THR A 163 21.17 36.96 24.82
N PHE A 164 20.07 37.17 24.13
CA PHE A 164 19.14 36.13 23.73
C PHE A 164 19.55 35.38 22.44
N GLU A 165 20.20 36.08 21.49
CA GLU A 165 20.49 35.53 20.16
C GLU A 165 21.34 34.25 20.17
N PRO A 166 22.42 34.09 20.97
CA PRO A 166 23.18 32.85 21.04
C PRO A 166 22.38 31.69 21.68
N ILE A 167 21.52 31.99 22.66
CA ILE A 167 20.68 31.00 23.33
C ILE A 167 19.58 30.54 22.38
N ALA A 168 18.97 31.46 21.63
CA ALA A 168 17.95 31.15 20.65
C ALA A 168 18.48 30.19 19.57
N ARG A 169 19.66 30.46 19.02
CA ARG A 169 20.29 29.60 18.00
C ARG A 169 20.55 28.19 18.52
N SER A 170 21.05 28.05 19.74
CA SER A 170 21.37 26.71 20.31
C SER A 170 20.15 25.81 20.52
N ILE A 171 18.95 26.38 20.59
CA ILE A 171 17.70 25.59 20.78
C ILE A 171 16.89 25.47 19.46
N MET A 172 16.86 26.51 18.63
CA MET A 172 16.06 26.52 17.42
C MET A 172 16.67 25.70 16.28
N GLU A 173 18.00 25.68 16.16
CA GLU A 173 18.67 24.87 15.11
C GLU A 173 18.42 23.37 15.28
N PRO A 174 18.58 22.75 16.48
CA PRO A 174 18.23 21.35 16.70
C PRO A 174 16.76 21.05 16.44
N LEU A 175 15.86 21.94 16.85
CA LEU A 175 14.41 21.76 16.67
C LEU A 175 14.03 21.80 15.18
N LYS A 176 14.61 22.70 14.41
CA LYS A 176 14.43 22.81 12.97
C LYS A 176 14.94 21.55 12.26
N SER A 177 16.14 21.08 12.61
CA SER A 177 16.72 19.84 12.06
C SER A 177 15.86 18.59 12.35
N ALA A 178 15.29 18.51 13.56
CA ALA A 178 14.38 17.44 13.93
C ALA A 178 13.07 17.48 13.13
N MET A 179 12.55 18.68 12.86
CA MET A 179 11.34 18.85 12.04
C MET A 179 11.58 18.54 10.57
N GLU A 180 12.71 18.94 10.01
CA GLU A 180 13.09 18.61 8.63
C GLU A 180 13.21 17.09 8.47
N GLY A 181 13.88 16.39 9.40
CA GLY A 181 13.97 14.95 9.40
C GLY A 181 12.63 14.21 9.55
N LEU A 182 11.67 14.79 10.29
CA LEU A 182 10.31 14.24 10.40
C LEU A 182 9.50 14.45 9.12
N ASN A 183 9.64 15.58 8.45
CA ASN A 183 8.99 15.82 7.17
C ASN A 183 9.50 14.85 6.08
N GLU A 184 10.82 14.60 6.02
CA GLU A 184 11.39 13.60 5.10
C GLU A 184 10.85 12.17 5.34
N LEU A 185 10.55 11.81 6.61
CA LEU A 185 9.90 10.55 6.94
C LEU A 185 8.45 10.47 6.45
N ILE A 186 7.71 11.57 6.58
CA ILE A 186 6.29 11.66 6.20
C ILE A 186 6.16 11.61 4.68
N ASP A 187 7.06 12.27 3.97
CA ASP A 187 7.09 12.30 2.51
C ASP A 187 7.62 10.97 1.91
N GLY A 188 8.06 10.02 2.74
CA GLY A 188 8.52 8.69 2.33
C GLY A 188 9.92 8.68 1.70
N GLU A 189 10.66 9.77 1.78
CA GLU A 189 12.01 9.91 1.21
C GLU A 189 13.14 9.57 2.20
N GLY A 190 12.84 9.51 3.51
CA GLY A 190 13.83 9.24 4.56
C GLY A 190 13.72 7.86 5.21
N THR A 191 14.83 7.32 5.70
CA THR A 191 14.83 6.12 6.54
C THR A 191 14.79 6.51 8.01
N GLY A 192 14.11 5.71 8.87
CA GLY A 192 14.03 5.96 10.32
C GLY A 192 15.40 6.12 11.02
N SER A 193 16.47 5.61 10.40
CA SER A 193 17.85 5.76 10.86
C SER A 193 18.41 7.17 10.63
N GLU A 194 18.04 7.83 9.53
CA GLU A 194 18.49 9.19 9.19
C GLU A 194 17.85 10.23 10.12
N VAL A 195 16.59 10.02 10.47
CA VAL A 195 15.88 10.87 11.45
C VAL A 195 16.45 10.72 12.85
N ALA A 196 16.71 9.50 13.31
CA ALA A 196 17.33 9.26 14.61
C ALA A 196 18.72 9.93 14.70
N ASN A 197 19.50 9.90 13.62
CA ASN A 197 20.80 10.55 13.54
C ASN A 197 20.68 12.10 13.48
N GLY A 198 19.67 12.64 12.84
CA GLY A 198 19.37 14.07 12.82
C GLY A 198 19.01 14.61 14.21
N ILE A 199 18.12 13.89 14.92
CA ILE A 199 17.74 14.23 16.30
C ILE A 199 18.94 14.13 17.25
N LEU A 200 19.76 13.09 17.16
CA LEU A 200 20.94 12.90 18.01
C LEU A 200 22.04 13.93 17.74
N LYS A 201 22.19 14.43 16.51
CA LYS A 201 23.13 15.53 16.21
C LYS A 201 22.65 16.88 16.71
N GLY A 202 21.35 17.08 16.81
CA GLY A 202 20.77 18.33 17.34
C GLY A 202 20.80 18.47 18.87
N ILE A 203 21.04 17.38 19.60
CA ILE A 203 21.06 17.35 21.08
C ILE A 203 22.50 17.50 21.66
N LYS A 204 23.54 17.49 20.82
CA LYS A 204 24.93 17.76 21.23
C LYS A 204 25.27 19.23 21.10
#